data_63243dc6b622a76cce46bd1a50489d02
#
_entry.id   63243dc6b622a76cce46bd1a50489d02
#
_cell.length_a   1.000
_cell.length_b   1.000
_cell.length_c   1.000
_cell.angle_alpha   90.00
_cell.angle_beta   90.00
_cell.angle_gamma   90.00
#
_symmetry.space_group_name_H-M   'P 1'
#
loop_
_entity.id
_entity.type
_entity.pdbx_description
1 polymer ?
#
loop_
_entity_poly.entity_id
_entity_poly.type
_entity_poly.pdbx_seq_one_letter_code
_entity_poly.pdbx_strand_id
1 'polypeptide(L)'
;MGQNSKTRAWELYEKGRQYNNSLVPNQYRLVNTNIEFFAGNQWINVPMTPAMSRLPKPVFNIIKRVASLFVASLTSSGTTIHFEPLSYYDGENQKDPENNAAEYATAEVENLLEKFKFEYKIREALFDGAQTGDYAAHFWWDADALPYGGAFGAHRGEIQMELVDGINIMFGNPNDSRVETQPYILVIGRDTVENLRAEAKRHKAKDADGAFQPDAEYNEQAGSGGKVEITSDDGTGKALYVYLYTKVTTEEPVMDENTGEPMQEPVVDKDGNPEFQRDGKGNLILGEDMQPIPKTKDMKRMVTTVH
;
A
#
# COMPACT_ATOMS: atom_id res chain seq x y z
N MET A 1 17.83 8.76 -3.74
CA MET A 1 16.82 9.75 -3.36
C MET A 1 17.46 10.84 -2.54
N GLY A 2 17.31 12.11 -2.90
CA GLY A 2 18.02 13.21 -2.27
C GLY A 2 17.37 13.66 -0.97
N GLN A 3 18.08 14.49 -0.24
CA GLN A 3 17.65 15.09 1.04
C GLN A 3 16.25 15.74 0.97
N ASN A 4 15.83 16.22 -0.20
CA ASN A 4 14.50 16.81 -0.43
C ASN A 4 13.34 15.81 -0.35
N SER A 5 13.54 14.52 -0.62
CA SER A 5 12.46 13.54 -0.54
C SER A 5 12.14 13.13 0.90
N LYS A 6 13.15 13.09 1.75
CA LYS A 6 12.98 12.83 3.20
C LYS A 6 12.18 13.94 3.87
N THR A 7 12.50 15.19 3.53
CA THR A 7 11.77 16.36 4.03
C THR A 7 10.31 16.34 3.57
N ARG A 8 10.07 15.99 2.30
CA ARG A 8 8.71 15.94 1.74
C ARG A 8 7.81 14.91 2.43
N ALA A 9 8.29 13.69 2.65
CA ALA A 9 7.51 12.67 3.34
C ALA A 9 7.12 13.11 4.75
N TRP A 10 8.05 13.72 5.46
CA TRP A 10 7.80 14.24 6.80
C TRP A 10 6.80 15.41 6.81
N GLU A 11 6.94 16.35 5.88
CA GLU A 11 5.99 17.45 5.72
C GLU A 11 4.56 16.96 5.42
N LEU A 12 4.43 15.91 4.59
CA LEU A 12 3.13 15.31 4.29
C LEU A 12 2.56 14.59 5.51
N TYR A 13 3.39 13.90 6.27
CA TYR A 13 3.00 13.28 7.55
C TYR A 13 2.47 14.34 8.55
N GLU A 14 3.20 15.42 8.74
CA GLU A 14 2.77 16.50 9.63
C GLU A 14 1.43 17.12 9.19
N LYS A 15 1.21 17.30 7.89
CA LYS A 15 -0.07 17.77 7.35
C LYS A 15 -1.21 16.79 7.63
N GLY A 16 -0.99 15.51 7.40
CA GLY A 16 -1.99 14.47 7.67
C GLY A 16 -2.34 14.40 9.15
N ARG A 17 -1.34 14.47 10.01
CA ARG A 17 -1.50 14.52 11.46
C ARG A 17 -2.30 15.76 11.91
N GLN A 18 -1.97 16.92 11.35
CA GLN A 18 -2.70 18.16 11.62
C GLN A 18 -4.16 18.07 11.18
N TYR A 19 -4.42 17.45 10.03
CA TYR A 19 -5.78 17.20 9.55
C TYR A 19 -6.57 16.33 10.55
N ASN A 20 -6.04 15.16 10.93
CA ASN A 20 -6.69 14.26 11.88
C ASN A 20 -6.96 14.91 13.23
N ASN A 21 -6.06 15.80 13.69
CA ASN A 21 -6.24 16.57 14.91
C ASN A 21 -7.30 17.67 14.76
N SER A 22 -7.52 18.22 13.57
CA SER A 22 -8.48 19.30 13.31
C SER A 22 -9.92 18.81 13.19
N LEU A 23 -10.14 17.51 13.01
CA LEU A 23 -11.48 16.94 12.93
C LEU A 23 -12.24 17.09 14.25
N VAL A 24 -13.57 17.18 14.14
CA VAL A 24 -14.46 17.30 15.31
C VAL A 24 -15.46 16.13 15.31
N PRO A 25 -15.28 15.14 16.20
CA PRO A 25 -14.22 15.04 17.21
C PRO A 25 -12.84 14.73 16.62
N ASN A 26 -11.77 15.08 17.36
CA ASN A 26 -10.40 14.73 17.01
C ASN A 26 -10.29 13.21 16.80
N GLN A 27 -9.72 12.79 15.67
CA GLN A 27 -9.69 11.38 15.25
C GLN A 27 -8.96 10.50 16.27
N TYR A 28 -7.81 10.94 16.76
CA TYR A 28 -7.02 10.19 17.74
C TYR A 28 -7.78 10.01 19.06
N ARG A 29 -8.44 11.07 19.52
CA ARG A 29 -9.26 11.01 20.71
C ARG A 29 -10.47 10.08 20.53
N LEU A 30 -11.10 10.11 19.35
CA LEU A 30 -12.24 9.25 19.04
C LEU A 30 -11.84 7.78 19.11
N VAL A 31 -10.77 7.41 18.40
CA VAL A 31 -10.24 6.03 18.37
C VAL A 31 -9.89 5.58 19.79
N ASN A 32 -9.21 6.41 20.55
CA ASN A 32 -8.86 6.10 21.93
C ASN A 32 -10.08 5.83 22.81
N THR A 33 -11.10 6.68 22.69
CA THR A 33 -12.35 6.51 23.43
C THR A 33 -13.02 5.18 23.06
N ASN A 34 -13.05 4.86 21.76
CA ASN A 34 -13.64 3.61 21.27
C ASN A 34 -12.91 2.37 21.81
N ILE A 35 -11.58 2.40 21.81
CA ILE A 35 -10.75 1.31 22.36
C ILE A 35 -11.05 1.10 23.84
N GLU A 36 -11.12 2.18 24.62
CA GLU A 36 -11.44 2.12 26.05
C GLU A 36 -12.86 1.56 26.28
N PHE A 37 -13.86 2.03 25.52
CA PHE A 37 -15.20 1.48 25.58
C PHE A 37 -15.26 0.00 25.24
N PHE A 38 -14.51 -0.41 24.19
CA PHE A 38 -14.44 -1.80 23.78
C PHE A 38 -13.73 -2.69 24.80
N ALA A 39 -12.72 -2.15 25.51
CA ALA A 39 -12.06 -2.80 26.63
C ALA A 39 -12.96 -2.91 27.87
N GLY A 40 -14.07 -2.18 27.91
CA GLY A 40 -15.04 -2.19 29.01
C GLY A 40 -14.95 -0.98 29.95
N ASN A 41 -14.09 -0.01 29.67
CA ASN A 41 -14.01 1.20 30.44
C ASN A 41 -15.11 2.20 30.03
N GLN A 42 -16.35 1.86 30.32
CA GLN A 42 -17.54 2.61 29.88
C GLN A 42 -17.76 3.89 30.73
N TRP A 43 -17.02 4.08 31.80
CA TRP A 43 -17.14 5.23 32.70
C TRP A 43 -16.14 6.34 32.42
N ILE A 44 -15.30 6.20 31.42
CA ILE A 44 -14.18 7.12 31.12
C ILE A 44 -14.61 8.57 30.91
N ASN A 45 -15.77 8.79 30.29
CA ASN A 45 -16.28 10.13 29.99
C ASN A 45 -17.33 10.64 30.99
N VAL A 46 -17.57 9.93 32.07
CA VAL A 46 -18.55 10.33 33.07
C VAL A 46 -17.86 11.18 34.15
N PRO A 47 -18.32 12.41 34.36
CA PRO A 47 -17.76 13.23 35.43
C PRO A 47 -17.98 12.55 36.78
N MET A 48 -16.91 12.26 37.49
CA MET A 48 -16.95 11.58 38.79
C MET A 48 -16.86 12.57 39.93
N THR A 49 -17.88 12.60 40.76
CA THR A 49 -17.81 13.27 42.06
C THR A 49 -17.12 12.34 43.08
N PRO A 50 -16.55 12.87 44.18
CA PRO A 50 -15.95 12.02 45.23
C PRO A 50 -16.90 10.97 45.80
N ALA A 51 -18.20 11.26 45.85
CA ALA A 51 -19.23 10.30 46.26
C ALA A 51 -19.44 9.18 45.23
N MET A 52 -19.51 9.50 43.94
CA MET A 52 -19.71 8.57 42.86
C MET A 52 -18.47 7.67 42.66
N SER A 53 -17.27 8.15 42.97
CA SER A 53 -16.05 7.34 42.81
C SER A 53 -16.04 6.09 43.71
N ARG A 54 -16.79 6.12 44.83
CA ARG A 54 -16.90 5.03 45.81
C ARG A 54 -18.02 4.03 45.49
N LEU A 55 -18.88 4.32 44.51
CA LEU A 55 -19.98 3.43 44.12
C LEU A 55 -19.49 2.30 43.20
N PRO A 56 -20.13 1.12 43.26
CA PRO A 56 -19.87 0.08 42.28
C PRO A 56 -20.18 0.60 40.87
N LYS A 57 -19.31 0.29 39.93
CA LYS A 57 -19.43 0.68 38.53
C LYS A 57 -19.70 -0.56 37.68
N PRO A 58 -20.94 -1.05 37.60
CA PRO A 58 -21.24 -2.22 36.79
C PRO A 58 -20.99 -1.88 35.31
N VAL A 59 -20.38 -2.82 34.62
CA VAL A 59 -20.09 -2.74 33.19
C VAL A 59 -20.75 -3.93 32.49
N PHE A 60 -21.63 -3.61 31.52
CA PHE A 60 -22.20 -4.58 30.61
C PHE A 60 -21.67 -4.26 29.21
N ASN A 61 -20.60 -4.96 28.79
CA ASN A 61 -19.97 -4.68 27.52
C ASN A 61 -20.77 -5.23 26.34
N ILE A 62 -21.92 -4.59 26.03
CA ILE A 62 -22.80 -4.94 24.93
C ILE A 62 -22.09 -4.69 23.58
N ILE A 63 -21.30 -3.62 23.48
CA ILE A 63 -20.58 -3.23 22.26
C ILE A 63 -19.69 -4.40 21.82
N LYS A 64 -18.87 -4.93 22.71
CA LYS A 64 -17.98 -6.06 22.40
C LYS A 64 -18.77 -7.32 21.98
N ARG A 65 -19.91 -7.57 22.60
CA ARG A 65 -20.79 -8.70 22.23
C ARG A 65 -21.34 -8.55 20.83
N VAL A 66 -21.84 -7.35 20.48
CA VAL A 66 -22.39 -7.07 19.16
C VAL A 66 -21.30 -7.17 18.11
N ALA A 67 -20.14 -6.56 18.35
CA ALA A 67 -18.99 -6.66 17.44
C ALA A 67 -18.54 -8.11 17.25
N SER A 68 -18.47 -8.91 18.33
CA SER A 68 -18.08 -10.33 18.24
C SER A 68 -19.09 -11.14 17.42
N LEU A 69 -20.40 -10.90 17.60
CA LEU A 69 -21.44 -11.56 16.83
C LEU A 69 -21.38 -11.18 15.35
N PHE A 70 -21.14 -9.89 15.06
CA PHE A 70 -21.04 -9.38 13.71
C PHE A 70 -19.81 -9.98 13.00
N VAL A 71 -18.64 -9.95 13.62
CA VAL A 71 -17.43 -10.57 13.09
C VAL A 71 -17.61 -12.07 12.86
N ALA A 72 -18.18 -12.80 13.84
CA ALA A 72 -18.45 -14.22 13.69
C ALA A 72 -19.40 -14.51 12.52
N SER A 73 -20.41 -13.67 12.31
CA SER A 73 -21.36 -13.81 11.20
C SER A 73 -20.67 -13.58 9.84
N LEU A 74 -19.83 -12.55 9.74
CA LEU A 74 -19.09 -12.24 8.50
C LEU A 74 -18.02 -13.27 8.17
N THR A 75 -17.40 -13.87 9.18
CA THR A 75 -16.33 -14.86 9.00
C THR A 75 -16.84 -16.32 9.07
N SER A 76 -18.13 -16.52 9.00
CA SER A 76 -18.74 -17.87 9.05
C SER A 76 -18.51 -18.68 7.78
N SER A 77 -18.33 -18.03 6.64
CA SER A 77 -17.95 -18.63 5.37
C SER A 77 -16.51 -18.26 5.03
N GLY A 78 -15.73 -19.22 4.60
CA GLY A 78 -14.35 -18.97 4.15
C GLY A 78 -14.31 -18.04 2.93
N THR A 79 -13.20 -17.33 2.78
CA THR A 79 -12.96 -16.49 1.62
C THR A 79 -12.13 -17.27 0.59
N THR A 80 -12.66 -17.42 -0.61
CA THR A 80 -11.94 -18.02 -1.74
C THR A 80 -11.80 -16.98 -2.85
N ILE A 81 -10.64 -16.96 -3.49
CA ILE A 81 -10.36 -16.12 -4.64
C ILE A 81 -10.13 -17.04 -5.82
N HIS A 82 -10.88 -16.86 -6.88
CA HIS A 82 -10.78 -17.65 -8.08
C HIS A 82 -10.48 -16.74 -9.28
N PHE A 83 -9.54 -17.14 -10.11
CA PHE A 83 -9.20 -16.41 -11.33
C PHE A 83 -9.83 -17.10 -12.52
N GLU A 84 -10.44 -16.31 -13.39
CA GLU A 84 -11.00 -16.77 -14.65
C GLU A 84 -10.22 -16.14 -15.81
N PRO A 85 -10.04 -16.85 -16.93
CA PRO A 85 -9.39 -16.29 -18.11
C PRO A 85 -10.23 -15.14 -18.68
N LEU A 86 -9.55 -14.13 -19.23
CA LEU A 86 -10.21 -12.93 -19.76
C LEU A 86 -10.96 -13.22 -21.07
N SER A 87 -10.48 -14.20 -21.85
CA SER A 87 -11.12 -14.63 -23.10
C SER A 87 -12.20 -15.67 -22.80
N TYR A 88 -13.43 -15.36 -23.20
CA TYR A 88 -14.51 -16.35 -23.21
C TYR A 88 -14.24 -17.34 -24.36
N TYR A 89 -13.57 -18.43 -24.06
CA TYR A 89 -13.31 -19.47 -25.04
C TYR A 89 -14.41 -20.53 -25.02
N ASP A 90 -14.97 -20.80 -26.21
CA ASP A 90 -16.00 -21.80 -26.42
C ASP A 90 -15.37 -23.22 -26.29
N GLY A 91 -15.52 -23.76 -25.17
CA GLY A 91 -15.64 -25.14 -24.66
C GLY A 91 -14.82 -26.31 -25.21
N GLU A 92 -13.98 -26.22 -26.24
CA GLU A 92 -13.38 -27.42 -26.85
C GLU A 92 -11.87 -27.62 -26.63
N ASN A 93 -11.12 -26.67 -26.10
CA ASN A 93 -9.67 -26.85 -25.88
C ASN A 93 -9.25 -26.59 -24.41
N GLN A 94 -9.27 -27.66 -23.64
CA GLN A 94 -8.76 -27.72 -22.26
C GLN A 94 -7.24 -27.47 -22.11
N LYS A 95 -6.54 -27.15 -23.18
CA LYS A 95 -5.09 -26.92 -23.22
C LYS A 95 -4.69 -25.48 -23.56
N ASP A 96 -5.59 -24.52 -23.37
CA ASP A 96 -5.27 -23.14 -23.66
C ASP A 96 -4.31 -22.60 -22.60
N PRO A 97 -3.20 -21.93 -22.98
CA PRO A 97 -2.23 -21.35 -22.05
C PRO A 97 -2.88 -20.39 -21.03
N GLU A 98 -3.95 -19.69 -21.43
CA GLU A 98 -4.67 -18.75 -20.55
C GLU A 98 -5.45 -19.47 -19.44
N ASN A 99 -6.09 -20.60 -19.73
CA ASN A 99 -6.77 -21.40 -18.71
C ASN A 99 -5.77 -21.98 -17.71
N ASN A 100 -4.63 -22.45 -18.18
CA ASN A 100 -3.56 -22.93 -17.31
C ASN A 100 -3.01 -21.80 -16.42
N ALA A 101 -2.85 -20.60 -16.97
CA ALA A 101 -2.37 -19.43 -16.20
C ALA A 101 -3.36 -19.04 -15.10
N ALA A 102 -4.66 -19.07 -15.37
CA ALA A 102 -5.71 -18.78 -14.38
C ALA A 102 -5.75 -19.83 -13.26
N GLU A 103 -5.61 -21.12 -13.60
CA GLU A 103 -5.52 -22.21 -12.62
C GLU A 103 -4.27 -22.09 -11.74
N TYR A 104 -3.11 -21.79 -12.33
CA TYR A 104 -1.87 -21.55 -11.57
C TYR A 104 -2.00 -20.32 -10.65
N ALA A 105 -2.58 -19.23 -11.15
CA ALA A 105 -2.81 -18.03 -10.35
C ALA A 105 -3.74 -18.31 -9.18
N THR A 106 -4.80 -19.10 -9.38
CA THR A 106 -5.73 -19.53 -8.33
C THR A 106 -5.00 -20.33 -7.26
N ALA A 107 -4.24 -21.35 -7.67
CA ALA A 107 -3.49 -22.20 -6.75
C ALA A 107 -2.42 -21.42 -5.97
N GLU A 108 -1.72 -20.50 -6.62
CA GLU A 108 -0.70 -19.66 -5.96
C GLU A 108 -1.32 -18.71 -4.94
N VAL A 109 -2.45 -18.09 -5.27
CA VAL A 109 -3.16 -17.23 -4.33
C VAL A 109 -3.71 -18.01 -3.15
N GLU A 110 -4.23 -19.21 -3.35
CA GLU A 110 -4.66 -20.09 -2.25
C GLU A 110 -3.50 -20.40 -1.30
N ASN A 111 -2.33 -20.74 -1.84
CA ASN A 111 -1.10 -20.96 -1.04
C ASN A 111 -0.69 -19.71 -0.26
N LEU A 112 -0.76 -18.52 -0.88
CA LEU A 112 -0.46 -17.25 -0.22
C LEU A 112 -1.46 -16.94 0.90
N LEU A 113 -2.76 -17.16 0.67
CA LEU A 113 -3.79 -16.95 1.68
C LEU A 113 -3.59 -17.87 2.89
N GLU A 114 -3.25 -19.14 2.66
CA GLU A 114 -2.92 -20.08 3.73
C GLU A 114 -1.67 -19.64 4.49
N LYS A 115 -0.61 -19.29 3.79
CA LYS A 115 0.64 -18.81 4.37
C LYS A 115 0.44 -17.57 5.25
N PHE A 116 -0.33 -16.60 4.78
CA PHE A 116 -0.67 -15.39 5.54
C PHE A 116 -1.62 -15.64 6.69
N LYS A 117 -2.21 -16.83 6.80
CA LYS A 117 -3.32 -17.11 7.71
C LYS A 117 -4.44 -16.07 7.52
N PHE A 118 -4.81 -15.86 6.28
CA PHE A 118 -5.64 -14.74 5.85
C PHE A 118 -7.00 -14.68 6.57
N GLU A 119 -7.65 -15.81 6.80
CA GLU A 119 -8.90 -15.85 7.56
C GLU A 119 -8.75 -15.33 8.99
N TYR A 120 -7.61 -15.61 9.62
CA TYR A 120 -7.30 -15.08 10.94
C TYR A 120 -7.08 -13.57 10.89
N LYS A 121 -6.31 -13.09 9.91
CA LYS A 121 -6.06 -11.65 9.70
C LYS A 121 -7.34 -10.88 9.35
N ILE A 122 -8.23 -11.44 8.51
CA ILE A 122 -9.54 -10.80 8.26
C ILE A 122 -10.33 -10.63 9.55
N ARG A 123 -10.35 -11.65 10.41
CA ARG A 123 -11.06 -11.56 11.69
C ARG A 123 -10.47 -10.47 12.58
N GLU A 124 -9.15 -10.38 12.65
CA GLU A 124 -8.43 -9.33 13.36
C GLU A 124 -8.78 -7.95 12.80
N ALA A 125 -8.67 -7.78 11.48
CA ALA A 125 -9.03 -6.55 10.77
C ALA A 125 -10.48 -6.10 11.02
N LEU A 126 -11.42 -7.04 11.03
CA LEU A 126 -12.83 -6.72 11.31
C LEU A 126 -13.04 -6.29 12.77
N PHE A 127 -12.30 -6.87 13.72
CA PHE A 127 -12.33 -6.40 15.11
C PHE A 127 -11.72 -5.01 15.25
N ASP A 128 -10.61 -4.74 14.59
CA ASP A 128 -9.97 -3.42 14.58
C ASP A 128 -10.88 -2.39 13.94
N GLY A 129 -11.47 -2.71 12.78
CA GLY A 129 -12.46 -1.88 12.13
C GLY A 129 -13.69 -1.59 12.99
N ALA A 130 -14.13 -2.53 13.81
CA ALA A 130 -15.22 -2.32 14.75
C ALA A 130 -14.85 -1.36 15.90
N GLN A 131 -13.57 -1.22 16.22
CA GLN A 131 -13.07 -0.31 17.26
C GLN A 131 -12.68 1.06 16.71
N THR A 132 -11.92 1.05 15.60
CA THR A 132 -11.29 2.26 15.04
C THR A 132 -12.11 2.90 13.93
N GLY A 133 -12.96 2.12 13.28
CA GLY A 133 -13.80 2.52 12.14
C GLY A 133 -13.28 2.05 10.80
N ASP A 134 -11.98 1.92 10.66
CA ASP A 134 -11.31 1.53 9.43
C ASP A 134 -10.03 0.72 9.71
N TYR A 135 -9.59 0.01 8.70
CA TYR A 135 -8.32 -0.72 8.67
C TYR A 135 -7.85 -0.83 7.23
N ALA A 136 -6.59 -1.15 7.02
CA ALA A 136 -6.08 -1.48 5.70
C ALA A 136 -5.16 -2.69 5.72
N ALA A 137 -5.11 -3.38 4.59
CA ALA A 137 -4.11 -4.38 4.32
C ALA A 137 -3.04 -3.77 3.40
N HIS A 138 -1.81 -3.81 3.84
CA HIS A 138 -0.65 -3.37 3.09
C HIS A 138 0.04 -4.58 2.50
N PHE A 139 0.17 -4.60 1.18
CA PHE A 139 0.86 -5.64 0.42
C PHE A 139 2.08 -5.05 -0.25
N TRP A 140 3.20 -5.74 -0.16
CA TRP A 140 4.43 -5.33 -0.86
C TRP A 140 5.22 -6.54 -1.34
N TRP A 141 6.10 -6.30 -2.30
CA TRP A 141 7.03 -7.29 -2.80
C TRP A 141 8.36 -7.21 -2.06
N ASP A 142 8.71 -8.28 -1.34
CA ASP A 142 10.03 -8.41 -0.73
C ASP A 142 10.95 -9.18 -1.70
N ALA A 143 11.82 -8.46 -2.39
CA ALA A 143 12.72 -9.02 -3.39
C ALA A 143 13.84 -9.88 -2.79
N ASP A 144 14.11 -9.74 -1.51
CA ASP A 144 15.16 -10.47 -0.80
C ASP A 144 14.66 -11.76 -0.13
N ALA A 145 13.36 -11.94 -0.08
CA ALA A 145 12.76 -13.15 0.47
C ALA A 145 13.21 -14.41 -0.32
N LEU A 146 13.44 -15.47 0.43
CA LEU A 146 13.84 -16.78 -0.10
C LEU A 146 12.77 -17.82 0.28
N PRO A 147 11.63 -17.84 -0.43
CA PRO A 147 10.44 -18.61 -0.03
C PRO A 147 10.69 -20.11 0.11
N TYR A 148 11.65 -20.64 -0.63
CA TYR A 148 12.01 -22.06 -0.57
C TYR A 148 13.39 -22.32 0.05
N GLY A 149 13.78 -21.50 1.02
CA GLY A 149 15.06 -21.63 1.71
C GLY A 149 16.28 -21.39 0.84
N GLY A 150 16.14 -20.70 -0.27
CA GLY A 150 17.23 -20.42 -1.22
C GLY A 150 17.68 -21.63 -2.01
N ALA A 151 16.83 -22.65 -2.19
CA ALA A 151 17.13 -23.82 -3.01
C ALA A 151 17.58 -23.40 -4.42
N PHE A 152 18.52 -24.12 -4.99
CA PHE A 152 19.05 -23.83 -6.32
C PHE A 152 17.94 -23.87 -7.36
N GLY A 153 17.81 -22.79 -8.14
CA GLY A 153 16.76 -22.64 -9.15
C GLY A 153 15.42 -22.11 -8.65
N ALA A 154 15.26 -21.91 -7.34
CA ALA A 154 14.08 -21.25 -6.81
C ALA A 154 14.09 -19.75 -7.15
N HIS A 155 12.92 -19.21 -7.47
CA HIS A 155 12.77 -17.79 -7.68
C HIS A 155 12.99 -17.02 -6.36
N ARG A 156 13.45 -15.80 -6.48
CA ARG A 156 13.60 -14.87 -5.38
C ARG A 156 12.38 -13.95 -5.32
N GLY A 157 12.15 -13.48 -4.12
CA GLY A 157 11.10 -12.51 -3.86
C GLY A 157 9.78 -13.19 -3.50
N GLU A 158 9.01 -12.47 -2.75
CA GLU A 158 7.74 -12.94 -2.23
C GLU A 158 6.83 -11.76 -1.89
N ILE A 159 5.52 -11.97 -2.07
CA ILE A 159 4.52 -11.03 -1.59
C ILE A 159 4.45 -11.13 -0.07
N GLN A 160 4.50 -10.00 0.61
CA GLN A 160 4.28 -9.88 2.05
C GLN A 160 2.98 -9.12 2.30
N MET A 161 2.37 -9.35 3.46
CA MET A 161 1.14 -8.71 3.88
C MET A 161 1.17 -8.36 5.36
N GLU A 162 0.80 -7.14 5.69
CA GLU A 162 0.52 -6.71 7.06
C GLU A 162 -0.82 -6.00 7.16
N LEU A 163 -1.39 -6.02 8.36
CA LEU A 163 -2.53 -5.17 8.69
C LEU A 163 -2.02 -3.86 9.26
N VAL A 164 -2.61 -2.76 8.83
CA VAL A 164 -2.28 -1.42 9.31
C VAL A 164 -3.56 -0.78 9.82
N ASP A 165 -3.49 -0.23 11.02
CA ASP A 165 -4.60 0.52 11.60
C ASP A 165 -4.95 1.72 10.71
N GLY A 166 -6.22 2.01 10.51
CA GLY A 166 -6.66 3.13 9.68
C GLY A 166 -6.10 4.47 10.12
N ILE A 167 -5.83 4.64 11.41
CA ILE A 167 -5.21 5.86 11.96
C ILE A 167 -3.74 6.04 11.51
N ASN A 168 -3.09 4.96 11.10
CA ASN A 168 -1.70 4.94 10.64
C ASN A 168 -1.58 4.99 9.11
N ILE A 169 -2.71 5.18 8.41
CA ILE A 169 -2.74 5.43 6.99
C ILE A 169 -3.27 6.84 6.75
N MET A 170 -2.57 7.59 5.91
CA MET A 170 -2.97 8.94 5.56
C MET A 170 -3.08 9.07 4.05
N PHE A 171 -4.27 9.38 3.58
CA PHE A 171 -4.55 9.66 2.17
C PHE A 171 -4.23 11.10 1.82
N GLY A 172 -3.70 11.30 0.62
CA GLY A 172 -3.43 12.64 0.09
C GLY A 172 -4.71 13.45 -0.15
N ASN A 173 -5.82 12.76 -0.43
CA ASN A 173 -7.16 13.32 -0.47
C ASN A 173 -8.07 12.56 0.51
N PRO A 174 -8.25 13.03 1.74
CA PRO A 174 -9.04 12.32 2.73
C PRO A 174 -10.56 12.28 2.43
N ASN A 175 -11.02 13.03 1.44
CA ASN A 175 -12.43 12.99 1.00
C ASN A 175 -12.73 11.89 -0.02
N ASP A 176 -11.71 11.20 -0.54
CA ASP A 176 -11.86 10.08 -1.46
C ASP A 176 -11.24 8.83 -0.82
N SER A 177 -12.03 7.80 -0.64
CA SER A 177 -11.60 6.52 -0.04
C SER A 177 -10.95 5.56 -1.03
N ARG A 178 -10.94 5.92 -2.33
CA ARG A 178 -10.36 5.05 -3.37
C ARG A 178 -8.85 5.20 -3.40
N VAL A 179 -8.15 4.09 -3.26
CA VAL A 179 -6.68 4.02 -3.30
C VAL A 179 -6.12 4.47 -4.65
N GLU A 180 -6.79 4.08 -5.75
CA GLU A 180 -6.34 4.32 -7.12
C GLU A 180 -6.32 5.81 -7.50
N THR A 181 -7.14 6.61 -6.86
CA THR A 181 -7.26 8.05 -7.17
C THR A 181 -6.39 8.94 -6.29
N GLN A 182 -5.74 8.35 -5.28
CA GLN A 182 -4.92 9.11 -4.35
C GLN A 182 -3.67 9.68 -5.02
N PRO A 183 -3.33 10.96 -4.76
CA PRO A 183 -2.07 11.54 -5.23
C PRO A 183 -0.85 10.98 -4.49
N TYR A 184 -1.02 10.61 -3.25
CA TYR A 184 -0.05 9.90 -2.43
C TYR A 184 -0.75 9.19 -1.27
N ILE A 185 -0.11 8.18 -0.72
CA ILE A 185 -0.52 7.47 0.48
C ILE A 185 0.67 7.36 1.40
N LEU A 186 0.44 7.64 2.69
CA LEU A 186 1.43 7.42 3.74
C LEU A 186 1.02 6.21 4.57
N VAL A 187 1.95 5.31 4.78
CA VAL A 187 1.83 4.22 5.74
C VAL A 187 2.83 4.47 6.86
N ILE A 188 2.33 4.55 8.06
CA ILE A 188 3.09 4.94 9.23
C ILE A 188 3.23 3.72 10.14
N GLY A 189 4.43 3.50 10.61
CA GLY A 189 4.70 2.42 11.56
C GLY A 189 5.81 2.79 12.53
N ARG A 190 6.07 1.88 13.47
CA ARG A 190 7.11 2.05 14.45
C ARG A 190 7.83 0.72 14.65
N ASP A 191 9.13 0.71 14.43
CA ASP A 191 9.95 -0.50 14.57
C ASP A 191 11.25 -0.17 15.32
N THR A 192 11.98 -1.21 15.71
CA THR A 192 13.26 -1.04 16.37
C THR A 192 14.27 -0.37 15.46
N VAL A 193 15.10 0.49 16.02
CA VAL A 193 16.15 1.19 15.27
C VAL A 193 17.08 0.21 14.56
N GLU A 194 17.33 -0.96 15.16
CA GLU A 194 18.18 -1.99 14.57
C GLU A 194 17.58 -2.57 13.29
N ASN A 195 16.29 -2.89 13.28
CA ASN A 195 15.56 -3.37 12.10
C ASN A 195 15.55 -2.32 11.00
N LEU A 196 15.22 -1.08 11.33
CA LEU A 196 15.19 0.03 10.38
C LEU A 196 16.57 0.29 9.74
N ARG A 197 17.64 0.20 10.53
CA ARG A 197 19.02 0.32 10.01
C ARG A 197 19.39 -0.85 9.11
N ALA A 198 18.98 -2.07 9.48
CA ALA A 198 19.22 -3.26 8.67
C ALA A 198 18.50 -3.17 7.31
N GLU A 199 17.26 -2.69 7.30
CA GLU A 199 16.49 -2.44 6.09
C GLU A 199 17.12 -1.33 5.23
N ALA A 200 17.48 -0.20 5.84
CA ALA A 200 18.17 0.88 5.15
C ALA A 200 19.49 0.43 4.50
N LYS A 201 20.25 -0.45 5.15
CA LYS A 201 21.47 -1.05 4.57
C LYS A 201 21.15 -1.94 3.38
N ARG A 202 20.10 -2.77 3.45
CA ARG A 202 19.66 -3.59 2.32
C ARG A 202 19.33 -2.73 1.10
N HIS A 203 18.66 -1.62 1.31
CA HIS A 203 18.32 -0.64 0.26
C HIS A 203 19.47 0.33 -0.08
N LYS A 204 20.70 0.06 0.39
CA LYS A 204 21.91 0.86 0.12
C LYS A 204 21.72 2.35 0.42
N ALA A 205 20.97 2.67 1.47
CA ALA A 205 20.76 4.04 1.90
C ALA A 205 22.08 4.63 2.40
N LYS A 206 22.34 5.86 2.01
CA LYS A 206 23.49 6.62 2.54
C LYS A 206 23.25 6.89 4.02
N ASP A 207 24.25 6.65 4.84
CA ASP A 207 24.20 6.89 6.30
C ASP A 207 23.11 6.07 7.04
N ALA A 208 22.98 4.79 6.67
CA ALA A 208 22.02 3.90 7.30
C ALA A 208 22.21 3.76 8.84
N ASP A 209 23.44 3.86 9.32
CA ASP A 209 23.76 3.74 10.75
C ASP A 209 23.42 4.99 11.58
N GLY A 210 23.48 6.18 10.97
CA GLY A 210 23.19 7.45 11.63
C GLY A 210 21.74 7.96 11.42
N ALA A 211 21.02 7.38 10.45
CA ALA A 211 19.74 7.90 10.00
C ALA A 211 18.60 7.75 11.01
N PHE A 212 18.64 6.71 11.84
CA PHE A 212 17.59 6.40 12.80
C PHE A 212 18.08 6.53 14.24
N GLN A 213 17.33 7.25 15.04
CA GLN A 213 17.51 7.39 16.47
C GLN A 213 16.22 6.97 17.18
N PRO A 214 16.28 6.41 18.40
CA PRO A 214 15.07 6.15 19.17
C PRO A 214 14.25 7.44 19.34
N ASP A 215 12.93 7.30 19.28
CA ASP A 215 12.03 8.42 19.52
C ASP A 215 12.17 8.87 20.98
N ALA A 216 12.55 10.14 21.19
CA ALA A 216 12.65 10.70 22.52
C ALA A 216 11.27 11.09 23.10
N GLU A 217 10.36 11.50 22.22
CA GLU A 217 8.98 11.81 22.52
C GLU A 217 8.07 11.22 21.45
N TYR A 218 7.01 10.58 21.89
CA TYR A 218 6.03 10.00 20.98
C TYR A 218 4.62 10.26 21.52
N ASN A 219 3.91 11.16 20.90
CA ASN A 219 2.58 11.60 21.35
C ASN A 219 1.44 10.98 20.54
N GLU A 220 1.77 10.17 19.53
CA GLU A 220 0.81 9.69 18.57
C GLU A 220 0.72 8.20 18.58
N GLN A 221 -0.34 7.76 18.03
CA GLN A 221 -0.63 6.39 17.80
C GLN A 221 0.12 5.89 16.59
N ALA A 222 0.95 4.93 16.71
CA ALA A 222 1.51 4.21 15.58
C ALA A 222 1.53 2.72 15.91
N GLY A 223 0.88 1.93 15.08
CA GLY A 223 0.80 0.49 15.25
C GLY A 223 -0.54 -0.01 15.81
N SER A 224 -0.78 -1.28 15.60
CA SER A 224 -2.05 -1.92 15.86
C SER A 224 -2.50 -1.85 17.32
N GLY A 225 -3.74 -1.51 17.49
CA GLY A 225 -4.51 -1.62 18.73
C GLY A 225 -4.06 -0.73 19.83
N GLY A 226 -3.22 0.24 19.52
CA GLY A 226 -2.71 0.90 20.61
C GLY A 226 -2.67 2.39 20.53
N LYS A 227 -3.22 2.99 21.48
CA LYS A 227 -2.95 4.31 21.85
C LYS A 227 -1.74 4.32 22.75
N VAL A 228 -0.70 4.97 22.33
CA VAL A 228 0.42 5.25 23.22
C VAL A 228 0.75 6.72 23.18
N GLU A 229 0.47 7.39 24.25
CA GLU A 229 1.04 8.68 24.50
C GLU A 229 2.33 8.45 25.29
N ILE A 230 3.46 8.55 24.60
CA ILE A 230 4.78 8.40 25.21
C ILE A 230 5.36 9.80 25.35
N THR A 231 5.57 10.21 26.57
CA THR A 231 6.15 11.52 26.90
C THR A 231 7.66 11.46 27.12
N SER A 232 8.24 10.25 27.06
CA SER A 232 9.66 10.02 27.22
C SER A 232 10.05 8.75 26.47
N ASP A 233 11.33 8.51 26.28
CA ASP A 233 11.87 7.25 25.77
C ASP A 233 11.28 6.06 26.56
N ASP A 234 10.60 5.17 25.86
CA ASP A 234 9.98 3.97 26.45
C ASP A 234 11.00 2.86 26.71
N GLY A 235 12.27 3.09 26.44
CA GLY A 235 13.35 2.10 26.58
C GLY A 235 13.31 0.98 25.55
N THR A 236 12.38 1.01 24.57
CA THR A 236 12.28 -0.04 23.54
C THR A 236 13.21 0.19 22.37
N GLY A 237 13.84 1.36 22.28
CA GLY A 237 14.73 1.69 21.17
C GLY A 237 14.02 1.72 19.79
N LYS A 238 12.73 2.06 19.77
CA LYS A 238 11.93 2.15 18.54
C LYS A 238 11.96 3.55 17.94
N ALA A 239 11.82 3.61 16.64
CA ALA A 239 11.66 4.84 15.90
C ALA A 239 10.46 4.78 14.96
N LEU A 240 9.84 5.92 14.73
CA LEU A 240 8.78 6.10 13.75
C LEU A 240 9.35 6.01 12.34
N TYR A 241 8.67 5.30 11.45
CA TYR A 241 8.95 5.32 10.03
C TYR A 241 7.71 5.68 9.22
N VAL A 242 7.94 6.21 8.04
CA VAL A 242 6.88 6.62 7.11
C VAL A 242 7.23 6.09 5.73
N TYR A 243 6.38 5.21 5.19
CA TYR A 243 6.41 4.85 3.77
C TYR A 243 5.55 5.85 3.00
N LEU A 244 6.14 6.46 2.00
CA LEU A 244 5.45 7.38 1.09
C LEU A 244 5.30 6.73 -0.28
N TYR A 245 4.07 6.41 -0.63
CA TYR A 245 3.70 5.94 -1.97
C TYR A 245 3.22 7.09 -2.82
N THR A 246 3.86 7.30 -3.97
CA THR A 246 3.48 8.34 -4.94
C THR A 246 3.32 7.74 -6.32
N LYS A 247 2.37 8.29 -7.09
CA LYS A 247 2.23 7.94 -8.50
C LYS A 247 3.18 8.77 -9.34
N VAL A 248 3.95 8.09 -10.17
CA VAL A 248 4.80 8.71 -11.18
C VAL A 248 4.32 8.23 -12.54
N THR A 249 3.95 9.19 -13.38
CA THR A 249 3.57 8.90 -14.75
C THR A 249 4.78 9.17 -15.65
N THR A 250 5.24 8.14 -16.32
CA THR A 250 6.36 8.19 -17.26
C THR A 250 5.90 7.81 -18.65
N GLU A 251 6.57 8.37 -19.65
CA GLU A 251 6.39 7.93 -21.03
C GLU A 251 7.30 6.72 -21.27
N GLU A 252 6.71 5.60 -21.64
CA GLU A 252 7.45 4.40 -22.02
C GLU A 252 7.21 4.08 -23.50
N PRO A 253 8.23 3.56 -24.22
CA PRO A 253 8.04 3.10 -25.59
C PRO A 253 7.08 1.90 -25.62
N VAL A 254 6.19 1.84 -26.60
CA VAL A 254 5.37 0.68 -26.86
C VAL A 254 6.23 -0.32 -27.60
N MET A 255 6.43 -1.52 -27.01
CA MET A 255 7.23 -2.59 -27.61
C MET A 255 6.35 -3.49 -28.46
N ASP A 256 6.86 -3.95 -29.59
CA ASP A 256 6.24 -5.01 -30.40
C ASP A 256 6.43 -6.35 -29.67
N GLU A 257 5.34 -7.06 -29.44
CA GLU A 257 5.33 -8.33 -28.70
C GLU A 257 6.12 -9.46 -29.40
N ASN A 258 6.28 -9.39 -30.72
CA ASN A 258 6.95 -10.43 -31.51
C ASN A 258 8.44 -10.16 -31.66
N THR A 259 8.83 -8.89 -31.84
CA THR A 259 10.23 -8.52 -32.13
C THR A 259 10.95 -7.99 -30.90
N GLY A 260 10.22 -7.50 -29.88
CA GLY A 260 10.78 -6.83 -28.69
C GLY A 260 11.41 -5.47 -29.02
N GLU A 261 11.13 -4.89 -30.18
CA GLU A 261 11.62 -3.57 -30.57
C GLU A 261 10.55 -2.51 -30.34
N PRO A 262 10.92 -1.23 -30.13
CA PRO A 262 9.95 -0.15 -30.01
C PRO A 262 9.13 0.03 -31.28
N MET A 263 7.81 0.03 -31.15
CA MET A 263 6.91 0.34 -32.27
C MET A 263 7.13 1.77 -32.73
N GLN A 264 7.13 1.95 -34.05
CA GLN A 264 7.38 3.25 -34.69
C GLN A 264 6.06 3.85 -35.21
N GLU A 265 5.86 5.13 -34.94
CA GLU A 265 4.77 5.90 -35.52
C GLU A 265 5.30 7.02 -36.43
N PRO A 266 4.60 7.37 -37.53
CA PRO A 266 5.01 8.45 -38.41
C PRO A 266 4.95 9.80 -37.69
N VAL A 267 5.96 10.63 -37.88
CA VAL A 267 5.92 12.01 -37.44
C VAL A 267 5.04 12.80 -38.40
N VAL A 268 4.04 13.49 -37.85
CA VAL A 268 3.13 14.35 -38.64
C VAL A 268 3.36 15.80 -38.31
N ASP A 269 3.14 16.68 -39.32
CA ASP A 269 3.18 18.12 -39.17
C ASP A 269 1.92 18.65 -38.44
N LYS A 270 1.81 19.99 -38.31
CA LYS A 270 0.68 20.64 -37.64
C LYS A 270 -0.67 20.45 -38.37
N ASP A 271 -0.61 20.10 -39.64
CA ASP A 271 -1.77 19.91 -40.52
C ASP A 271 -2.14 18.41 -40.65
N GLY A 272 -1.41 17.52 -39.95
CA GLY A 272 -1.63 16.07 -39.92
C GLY A 272 -0.98 15.32 -41.08
N ASN A 273 -0.11 15.93 -41.88
CA ASN A 273 0.58 15.26 -42.97
C ASN A 273 1.89 14.62 -42.47
N PRO A 274 2.28 13.43 -42.97
CA PRO A 274 3.50 12.78 -42.58
C PRO A 274 4.74 13.61 -43.00
N GLU A 275 5.66 13.79 -42.09
CA GLU A 275 6.98 14.32 -42.40
C GLU A 275 7.88 13.22 -42.98
N PHE A 276 8.70 13.61 -43.97
CA PHE A 276 9.62 12.68 -44.64
C PHE A 276 11.07 12.99 -44.30
N GLN A 277 11.91 11.93 -44.32
CA GLN A 277 13.35 12.04 -44.07
C GLN A 277 14.01 12.85 -45.20
N ARG A 278 14.97 13.72 -44.80
CA ARG A 278 15.75 14.56 -45.72
C ARG A 278 17.25 14.37 -45.51
N ASP A 279 17.98 14.43 -46.59
CA ASP A 279 19.45 14.41 -46.58
C ASP A 279 20.02 15.72 -45.98
N GLY A 280 21.33 15.78 -45.77
CA GLY A 280 22.02 16.97 -45.28
C GLY A 280 21.97 18.20 -46.25
N LYS A 281 21.41 18.02 -47.43
CA LYS A 281 21.18 19.09 -48.45
C LYS A 281 19.70 19.45 -48.56
N GLY A 282 18.81 18.81 -47.78
CA GLY A 282 17.38 19.07 -47.75
C GLY A 282 16.54 18.29 -48.76
N ASN A 283 17.13 17.36 -49.56
CA ASN A 283 16.37 16.54 -50.51
C ASN A 283 15.74 15.36 -49.77
N LEU A 284 14.57 14.90 -50.28
CA LEU A 284 13.89 13.73 -49.76
C LEU A 284 14.73 12.45 -49.95
N ILE A 285 14.80 11.63 -48.94
CA ILE A 285 15.43 10.31 -49.00
C ILE A 285 14.36 9.34 -49.51
N LEU A 286 14.67 8.65 -50.62
CA LEU A 286 13.77 7.67 -51.23
C LEU A 286 14.14 6.25 -50.81
N GLY A 287 13.14 5.41 -50.56
CA GLY A 287 13.28 4.00 -50.35
C GLY A 287 13.57 3.19 -51.62
N GLU A 288 13.67 1.89 -51.51
CA GLU A 288 13.92 0.95 -52.65
C GLU A 288 12.79 1.01 -53.68
N ASP A 289 11.59 1.36 -53.28
CA ASP A 289 10.38 1.55 -54.10
C ASP A 289 10.23 2.97 -54.68
N MET A 290 11.28 3.78 -54.60
CA MET A 290 11.30 5.19 -55.01
C MET A 290 10.28 6.09 -54.34
N GLN A 291 9.72 5.68 -53.18
CA GLN A 291 8.86 6.51 -52.39
C GLN A 291 9.61 7.24 -51.27
N PRO A 292 9.20 8.44 -50.87
CA PRO A 292 9.84 9.14 -49.74
C PRO A 292 9.70 8.33 -48.45
N ILE A 293 10.80 8.15 -47.73
CA ILE A 293 10.80 7.44 -46.45
C ILE A 293 10.18 8.35 -45.39
N PRO A 294 9.10 7.94 -44.71
CA PRO A 294 8.50 8.74 -43.67
C PRO A 294 9.46 8.84 -42.47
N LYS A 295 9.45 9.97 -41.82
CA LYS A 295 10.14 10.18 -40.55
C LYS A 295 9.33 9.49 -39.48
N THR A 296 9.95 8.61 -38.71
CA THR A 296 9.30 7.89 -37.63
C THR A 296 9.87 8.27 -36.28
N LYS A 297 9.08 8.10 -35.25
CA LYS A 297 9.50 8.23 -33.85
C LYS A 297 8.92 7.06 -33.06
N ASP A 298 9.53 6.74 -31.92
CA ASP A 298 9.05 5.70 -31.04
C ASP A 298 7.63 6.03 -30.55
N MET A 299 6.71 5.11 -30.73
CA MET A 299 5.37 5.19 -30.17
C MET A 299 5.48 5.10 -28.65
N LYS A 300 4.90 6.06 -27.93
CA LYS A 300 4.98 6.13 -26.48
C LYS A 300 3.60 6.00 -25.86
N ARG A 301 3.56 5.30 -24.74
CA ARG A 301 2.37 5.26 -23.89
C ARG A 301 2.69 5.89 -22.53
N MET A 302 1.68 6.49 -21.93
CA MET A 302 1.78 6.97 -20.56
C MET A 302 1.56 5.79 -19.60
N VAL A 303 2.57 5.48 -18.80
CA VAL A 303 2.51 4.43 -17.79
C VAL A 303 2.61 5.09 -16.42
N THR A 304 1.64 4.81 -15.56
CA THR A 304 1.64 5.30 -14.18
C THR A 304 2.11 4.17 -13.26
N THR A 305 3.23 4.38 -12.61
CA THR A 305 3.79 3.46 -11.63
C THR A 305 3.68 4.05 -10.23
N VAL A 306 3.61 3.18 -9.23
CA VAL A 306 3.65 3.58 -7.81
C VAL A 306 5.06 3.36 -7.28
N HIS A 307 5.63 4.40 -6.70
CA HIS A 307 6.96 4.40 -6.10
C HIS A 307 6.88 4.71 -4.62
#